data_55de11b9eb0f4474a7a83eff8893074b
#
_entry.id   55de11b9eb0f4474a7a83eff8893074b
#
_cell.length_a   1.000
_cell.length_b   1.000
_cell.length_c   1.000
_cell.angle_alpha   90.00
_cell.angle_beta   90.00
_cell.angle_gamma   90.00
#
_symmetry.space_group_name_H-M   'P 1'
#
loop_
_entity.id
_entity.type
_entity.pdbx_description
1 polymer ?
#
loop_
_entity_poly.entity_id
_entity_poly.type
_entity_poly.pdbx_seq_one_letter_code
_entity_poly.pdbx_strand_id
1 'polypeptide(L)'
;YTLLANYAELFDGNHYNNSESILEIQFLGGDEGNWAPQMQLPPSISGDSWRKFVTPSKDLVAAFDAEGDNIRKNATVLFEKVSWIDEYWGNAPNSSVAFAYKWKNASAWASADNEYLLRLADIILLKAEALNELGQTDQAVELVNIIRNRAELEPLTAGETASQNTKREAILKERRLELAQEAKRWDDLIRYNKAI
;
A
#
# COMPACT_ATOMS: atom_id res chain seq x y z
N TYR A 1 13.88 13.68 7.20
CA TYR A 1 12.98 12.51 7.16
C TYR A 1 13.80 11.23 7.04
N THR A 2 13.29 10.14 7.63
CA THR A 2 13.94 8.82 7.63
C THR A 2 12.87 7.75 7.50
N LEU A 3 13.11 6.71 6.68
CA LEU A 3 12.22 5.56 6.59
C LEU A 3 12.13 4.86 7.95
N LEU A 4 10.93 4.45 8.36
CA LEU A 4 10.77 3.54 9.49
C LEU A 4 11.34 2.16 9.11
N ALA A 5 12.07 1.56 10.04
CA ALA A 5 12.65 0.24 9.81
C ALA A 5 11.58 -0.84 9.68
N ASN A 6 10.55 -0.76 10.49
CA ASN A 6 9.41 -1.67 10.46
C ASN A 6 8.25 -1.04 9.67
N TYR A 7 7.96 -1.60 8.49
CA TYR A 7 6.89 -1.11 7.63
C TYR A 7 5.51 -1.11 8.30
N ALA A 8 5.22 -2.09 9.15
CA ALA A 8 3.92 -2.20 9.80
C ALA A 8 3.63 -1.06 10.80
N GLU A 9 4.67 -0.43 11.35
CA GLU A 9 4.53 0.70 12.27
C GLU A 9 3.95 1.95 11.59
N LEU A 10 4.06 2.07 10.27
CA LEU A 10 3.40 3.14 9.51
C LEU A 10 1.87 3.14 9.70
N PHE A 11 1.28 1.97 9.98
CA PHE A 11 -0.16 1.76 9.93
C PHE A 11 -0.74 1.14 11.20
N ASP A 12 0.00 1.13 12.30
CA ASP A 12 -0.41 0.45 13.54
C ASP A 12 -1.30 1.28 14.47
N GLY A 13 -1.53 2.55 14.13
CA GLY A 13 -2.33 3.47 14.94
C GLY A 13 -1.62 4.01 16.17
N ASN A 14 -0.29 3.81 16.30
CA ASN A 14 0.50 4.27 17.44
C ASN A 14 1.66 5.19 17.03
N HIS A 15 2.08 5.16 15.76
CA HIS A 15 3.24 5.88 15.26
C HIS A 15 2.83 7.04 14.32
N TYR A 16 1.91 7.89 14.76
CA TYR A 16 1.54 9.10 14.01
C TYR A 16 2.67 10.12 14.00
N ASN A 17 2.71 10.97 12.96
CA ASN A 17 3.72 12.02 12.79
C ASN A 17 5.16 11.51 12.94
N ASN A 18 5.41 10.29 12.47
CA ASN A 18 6.70 9.64 12.56
C ASN A 18 7.74 10.25 11.62
N SER A 19 8.98 9.75 11.66
CA SER A 19 10.10 10.28 10.86
C SER A 19 9.93 10.12 9.34
N GLU A 20 9.04 9.25 8.88
CA GLU A 20 8.73 9.04 7.47
C GLU A 20 7.59 9.94 6.99
N SER A 21 6.72 10.41 7.88
CA SER A 21 5.58 11.26 7.55
C SER A 21 6.03 12.66 7.14
N ILE A 22 5.62 13.09 5.96
CA ILE A 22 5.85 14.45 5.45
C ILE A 22 4.57 15.28 5.62
N LEU A 23 3.42 14.68 5.31
CA LEU A 23 2.11 15.31 5.48
C LEU A 23 1.07 14.25 5.81
N GLU A 24 0.44 14.39 6.98
CA GLU A 24 -0.68 13.58 7.45
C GLU A 24 -1.91 14.43 7.69
N ILE A 25 -3.09 13.89 7.37
CA ILE A 25 -4.36 14.41 7.89
C ILE A 25 -4.52 13.88 9.29
N GLN A 26 -4.68 14.77 10.27
CA GLN A 26 -4.88 14.45 11.67
C GLN A 26 -6.37 14.28 11.96
N PHE A 27 -6.74 13.16 12.56
CA PHE A 27 -8.10 12.89 13.03
C PHE A 27 -8.12 12.77 14.56
N LEU A 28 -9.09 13.40 15.18
CA LEU A 28 -9.25 13.38 16.64
C LEU A 28 -10.22 12.27 17.13
N GLY A 29 -10.85 11.58 16.21
CA GLY A 29 -11.93 10.66 16.55
C GLY A 29 -13.25 11.38 16.86
N GLY A 30 -14.27 10.65 17.31
CA GLY A 30 -15.60 11.22 17.54
C GLY A 30 -16.18 11.89 16.30
N ASP A 31 -16.72 13.08 16.45
CA ASP A 31 -17.30 13.86 15.33
C ASP A 31 -16.25 14.31 14.30
N GLU A 32 -14.99 14.32 14.67
CA GLU A 32 -13.84 14.63 13.81
C GLU A 32 -13.07 13.35 13.41
N GLY A 33 -13.78 12.24 13.35
CA GLY A 33 -13.23 10.91 13.07
C GLY A 33 -13.00 10.63 11.58
N ASN A 34 -12.05 9.74 11.32
CA ASN A 34 -11.81 9.17 10.02
C ASN A 34 -12.82 8.05 9.73
N TRP A 35 -13.60 8.16 8.68
CA TRP A 35 -14.60 7.17 8.28
C TRP A 35 -14.03 6.05 7.42
N ALA A 36 -12.88 6.25 6.77
CA ALA A 36 -12.31 5.29 5.84
C ALA A 36 -12.04 3.90 6.48
N PRO A 37 -11.54 3.79 7.72
CA PRO A 37 -11.36 2.50 8.36
C PRO A 37 -12.65 1.68 8.46
N GLN A 38 -13.78 2.29 8.82
CA GLN A 38 -15.07 1.60 8.88
C GLN A 38 -15.51 1.05 7.52
N MET A 39 -15.22 1.79 6.44
CA MET A 39 -15.61 1.40 5.09
C MET A 39 -14.72 0.33 4.46
N GLN A 40 -13.56 0.03 5.04
CA GLN A 40 -12.53 -0.79 4.41
C GLN A 40 -12.10 -2.01 5.24
N LEU A 41 -12.08 -1.89 6.58
CA LEU A 41 -11.67 -2.96 7.48
C LEU A 41 -12.67 -4.11 7.52
N PRO A 42 -12.20 -5.35 7.78
CA PRO A 42 -13.06 -6.52 7.85
C PRO A 42 -14.09 -6.44 8.99
N PRO A 43 -15.15 -7.26 8.94
CA PRO A 43 -16.20 -7.32 9.96
C PRO A 43 -15.69 -7.51 11.39
N SER A 44 -14.65 -8.31 11.58
CA SER A 44 -14.06 -8.56 12.92
C SER A 44 -13.52 -7.30 13.60
N ILE A 45 -13.13 -6.29 12.81
CA ILE A 45 -12.58 -5.02 13.32
C ILE A 45 -13.64 -3.92 13.26
N SER A 46 -14.38 -3.82 12.17
CA SER A 46 -15.39 -2.77 11.98
C SER A 46 -16.68 -3.01 12.77
N GLY A 47 -16.95 -4.25 13.20
CA GLY A 47 -18.15 -4.60 13.96
C GLY A 47 -19.43 -4.67 13.12
N ASP A 48 -19.34 -4.58 11.80
CA ASP A 48 -20.49 -4.66 10.88
C ASP A 48 -20.42 -5.90 9.98
N SER A 49 -21.48 -6.18 9.23
CA SER A 49 -21.59 -7.37 8.40
C SER A 49 -21.85 -7.10 6.91
N TRP A 50 -21.60 -5.89 6.44
CA TRP A 50 -21.79 -5.52 5.04
C TRP A 50 -20.48 -5.53 4.25
N ARG A 51 -20.60 -5.59 2.91
CA ARG A 51 -19.45 -5.56 1.98
C ARG A 51 -18.76 -4.21 2.00
N LYS A 52 -17.44 -4.23 1.92
CA LYS A 52 -16.62 -3.02 1.96
C LYS A 52 -16.47 -2.38 0.58
N PHE A 53 -16.21 -1.06 0.57
CA PHE A 53 -16.17 -0.27 -0.66
C PHE A 53 -14.91 -0.48 -1.49
N VAL A 54 -13.75 -0.56 -0.83
CA VAL A 54 -12.47 -0.70 -1.50
C VAL A 54 -11.74 -1.90 -0.92
N THR A 55 -11.74 -3.00 -1.68
CA THR A 55 -11.03 -4.22 -1.29
C THR A 55 -9.79 -4.41 -2.17
N PRO A 56 -8.72 -5.03 -1.65
CA PRO A 56 -7.58 -5.42 -2.46
C PRO A 56 -7.99 -6.31 -3.62
N SER A 57 -7.42 -6.11 -4.79
CA SER A 57 -7.66 -7.00 -5.93
C SER A 57 -6.84 -8.28 -5.82
N LYS A 58 -7.32 -9.36 -6.45
CA LYS A 58 -6.53 -10.60 -6.62
C LYS A 58 -5.20 -10.35 -7.30
N ASP A 59 -5.17 -9.42 -8.25
CA ASP A 59 -3.96 -9.04 -8.96
C ASP A 59 -2.95 -8.31 -8.06
N LEU A 60 -3.41 -7.48 -7.11
CA LEU A 60 -2.50 -6.90 -6.11
C LEU A 60 -1.93 -7.98 -5.17
N VAL A 61 -2.77 -8.90 -4.71
CA VAL A 61 -2.32 -10.00 -3.84
C VAL A 61 -1.30 -10.88 -4.58
N ALA A 62 -1.59 -11.24 -5.83
CA ALA A 62 -0.67 -12.01 -6.67
C ALA A 62 0.65 -11.28 -6.93
N ALA A 63 0.63 -9.94 -7.03
CA ALA A 63 1.85 -9.15 -7.19
C ALA A 63 2.75 -9.20 -5.95
N PHE A 64 2.18 -9.15 -4.75
CA PHE A 64 2.92 -9.37 -3.51
C PHE A 64 3.50 -10.79 -3.43
N ASP A 65 2.70 -11.80 -3.78
CA ASP A 65 3.11 -13.20 -3.75
C ASP A 65 4.25 -13.49 -4.74
N ALA A 66 4.19 -12.91 -5.93
CA ALA A 66 5.23 -13.06 -6.96
C ALA A 66 6.58 -12.48 -6.53
N GLU A 67 6.59 -11.44 -5.70
CA GLU A 67 7.82 -10.87 -5.11
C GLU A 67 8.26 -11.59 -3.82
N GLY A 68 7.41 -12.42 -3.22
CA GLY A 68 7.64 -12.95 -1.87
C GLY A 68 7.51 -11.88 -0.77
N ASP A 69 6.83 -10.78 -1.06
CA ASP A 69 6.71 -9.59 -0.20
C ASP A 69 5.67 -9.79 0.92
N ASN A 70 6.04 -10.58 1.90
CA ASN A 70 5.17 -10.88 3.03
C ASN A 70 5.04 -9.70 4.00
N ILE A 71 6.07 -8.87 4.14
CA ILE A 71 6.08 -7.74 5.09
C ILE A 71 5.01 -6.74 4.71
N ARG A 72 5.03 -6.23 3.48
CA ARG A 72 4.06 -5.24 3.02
C ARG A 72 2.70 -5.86 2.80
N LYS A 73 2.62 -7.10 2.28
CA LYS A 73 1.36 -7.81 2.12
C LYS A 73 0.59 -7.91 3.44
N ASN A 74 1.24 -8.39 4.50
CA ASN A 74 0.60 -8.60 5.80
C ASN A 74 0.18 -7.28 6.50
N ALA A 75 0.87 -6.18 6.21
CA ALA A 75 0.49 -4.86 6.70
C ALA A 75 -0.65 -4.21 5.90
N THR A 76 -0.86 -4.66 4.65
CA THR A 76 -1.77 -4.03 3.68
C THR A 76 -3.06 -4.83 3.48
N VAL A 77 -3.01 -6.15 3.60
CA VAL A 77 -4.13 -7.06 3.26
C VAL A 77 -4.41 -7.99 4.42
N LEU A 78 -5.66 -8.03 4.86
CA LEU A 78 -6.15 -9.01 5.82
C LEU A 78 -7.22 -9.88 5.16
N PHE A 79 -7.07 -11.19 5.26
CA PHE A 79 -8.07 -12.15 4.80
C PHE A 79 -9.00 -12.56 5.94
N GLU A 80 -10.31 -12.49 5.70
CA GLU A 80 -11.32 -12.94 6.66
C GLU A 80 -12.41 -13.74 5.96
N LYS A 81 -12.96 -14.75 6.65
CA LYS A 81 -14.12 -15.48 6.20
C LYS A 81 -15.38 -14.66 6.43
N VAL A 82 -16.21 -14.52 5.40
CA VAL A 82 -17.43 -13.72 5.45
C VAL A 82 -18.67 -14.59 5.25
N SER A 83 -19.78 -14.21 5.88
CA SER A 83 -21.04 -14.96 5.81
C SER A 83 -21.79 -14.79 4.48
N TRP A 84 -21.48 -13.75 3.72
CA TRP A 84 -22.07 -13.52 2.39
C TRP A 84 -21.28 -14.23 1.29
N ILE A 85 -21.90 -14.39 0.13
CA ILE A 85 -21.23 -14.86 -1.08
C ILE A 85 -20.47 -13.69 -1.71
N ASP A 86 -19.18 -13.87 -1.93
CA ASP A 86 -18.35 -12.94 -2.69
C ASP A 86 -17.91 -13.60 -4.00
N GLU A 87 -18.56 -13.24 -5.11
CA GLU A 87 -18.31 -13.84 -6.42
C GLU A 87 -16.89 -13.61 -6.91
N TYR A 88 -16.28 -12.51 -6.51
CA TYR A 88 -14.91 -12.21 -6.88
C TYR A 88 -13.89 -13.07 -6.11
N TRP A 89 -14.08 -13.29 -4.80
CA TRP A 89 -13.10 -14.01 -3.98
C TRP A 89 -13.36 -15.51 -3.84
N GLY A 90 -14.59 -15.98 -3.85
CA GLY A 90 -14.81 -17.38 -3.57
C GLY A 90 -16.13 -17.99 -3.99
N ASN A 91 -17.12 -17.22 -4.38
CA ASN A 91 -18.43 -17.67 -4.87
C ASN A 91 -19.17 -18.71 -3.95
N ALA A 92 -18.89 -18.69 -2.66
CA ALA A 92 -19.55 -19.55 -1.66
C ALA A 92 -19.59 -18.84 -0.31
N PRO A 93 -20.57 -19.17 0.58
CA PRO A 93 -20.55 -18.71 1.96
C PRO A 93 -19.28 -19.16 2.68
N ASN A 94 -18.80 -18.35 3.60
CA ASN A 94 -17.55 -18.57 4.34
C ASN A 94 -16.27 -18.60 3.49
N SER A 95 -16.32 -18.04 2.29
CA SER A 95 -15.11 -17.78 1.51
C SER A 95 -14.24 -16.74 2.20
N SER A 96 -12.91 -16.89 2.02
CA SER A 96 -11.93 -15.92 2.50
C SER A 96 -11.87 -14.74 1.54
N VAL A 97 -12.14 -13.55 2.03
CA VAL A 97 -12.15 -12.28 1.28
C VAL A 97 -11.02 -11.41 1.76
N ALA A 98 -10.34 -10.71 0.86
CA ALA A 98 -9.30 -9.75 1.20
C ALA A 98 -9.91 -8.39 1.57
N PHE A 99 -9.41 -7.81 2.63
CA PHE A 99 -9.76 -6.47 3.11
C PHE A 99 -8.53 -5.57 3.18
N ALA A 100 -8.72 -4.27 3.02
CA ALA A 100 -7.66 -3.30 3.27
C ALA A 100 -7.31 -3.28 4.76
N TYR A 101 -5.99 -3.22 5.07
CA TYR A 101 -5.51 -3.36 6.45
C TYR A 101 -4.43 -2.32 6.82
N LYS A 102 -4.38 -1.21 6.12
CA LYS A 102 -3.48 -0.08 6.47
C LYS A 102 -4.01 0.79 7.61
N TRP A 103 -5.27 0.66 7.98
CA TRP A 103 -5.83 1.20 9.22
C TRP A 103 -6.03 0.07 10.21
N LYS A 104 -6.08 0.38 11.51
CA LYS A 104 -6.22 -0.64 12.55
C LYS A 104 -7.48 -0.45 13.40
N ASN A 105 -8.06 0.74 13.38
CA ASN A 105 -9.22 1.07 14.21
C ASN A 105 -10.36 1.64 13.36
N ALA A 106 -11.53 1.01 13.41
CA ALA A 106 -12.75 1.56 12.83
C ALA A 106 -13.48 2.51 13.79
N SER A 107 -13.49 2.17 15.08
CA SER A 107 -14.12 2.96 16.17
C SER A 107 -15.55 3.41 15.86
N ALA A 108 -16.34 2.55 15.19
CA ALA A 108 -17.73 2.82 14.80
C ALA A 108 -17.88 4.18 14.06
N TRP A 109 -17.12 4.41 13.01
CA TRP A 109 -17.06 5.64 12.20
C TRP A 109 -16.31 6.81 12.83
N ALA A 110 -15.72 6.63 13.98
CA ALA A 110 -15.08 7.69 14.76
C ALA A 110 -13.57 7.43 14.97
N SER A 111 -12.90 6.82 13.99
CA SER A 111 -11.49 6.48 14.08
C SER A 111 -10.60 7.72 14.24
N ALA A 112 -9.57 7.60 15.08
CA ALA A 112 -8.48 8.56 15.17
C ALA A 112 -7.27 8.18 14.31
N ASP A 113 -7.38 7.16 13.45
CA ASP A 113 -6.30 6.79 12.54
C ASP A 113 -6.06 7.90 11.52
N ASN A 114 -4.82 8.41 11.50
CA ASN A 114 -4.40 9.43 10.55
C ASN A 114 -4.24 8.86 9.13
N GLU A 115 -4.24 9.73 8.14
CA GLU A 115 -4.00 9.36 6.75
C GLU A 115 -2.77 10.07 6.18
N TYR A 116 -1.85 9.31 5.61
CA TYR A 116 -0.72 9.87 4.87
C TYR A 116 -1.18 10.47 3.54
N LEU A 117 -1.01 11.77 3.38
CA LEU A 117 -1.06 12.40 2.06
C LEU A 117 0.29 12.31 1.36
N LEU A 118 1.39 12.37 2.12
CA LEU A 118 2.74 12.30 1.59
C LEU A 118 3.68 11.70 2.63
N ARG A 119 4.45 10.70 2.23
CA ARG A 119 5.51 10.11 3.06
C ARG A 119 6.79 9.89 2.27
N LEU A 120 7.90 9.74 2.97
CA LEU A 120 9.24 9.71 2.39
C LEU A 120 9.41 8.65 1.31
N ALA A 121 8.83 7.45 1.47
CA ALA A 121 8.93 6.41 0.46
C ALA A 121 8.32 6.81 -0.89
N ASP A 122 7.20 7.56 -0.90
CA ASP A 122 6.61 8.11 -2.13
C ASP A 122 7.61 9.05 -2.82
N ILE A 123 8.23 9.95 -2.06
CA ILE A 123 9.24 10.90 -2.59
C ILE A 123 10.48 10.17 -3.11
N ILE A 124 10.97 9.15 -2.41
CA ILE A 124 12.12 8.35 -2.87
C ILE A 124 11.80 7.70 -4.22
N LEU A 125 10.62 7.10 -4.37
CA LEU A 125 10.23 6.42 -5.61
C LEU A 125 9.91 7.41 -6.75
N LEU A 126 9.35 8.59 -6.45
CA LEU A 126 9.20 9.68 -7.45
C LEU A 126 10.56 10.21 -7.90
N LYS A 127 11.52 10.33 -6.98
CA LYS A 127 12.90 10.70 -7.33
C LYS A 127 13.55 9.62 -8.21
N ALA A 128 13.34 8.34 -7.90
CA ALA A 128 13.85 7.25 -8.74
C ALA A 128 13.27 7.31 -10.15
N GLU A 129 11.97 7.58 -10.30
CA GLU A 129 11.32 7.79 -11.59
C GLU A 129 11.97 8.95 -12.36
N ALA A 130 12.10 10.12 -11.72
CA ALA A 130 12.72 11.29 -12.36
C ALA A 130 14.17 11.02 -12.80
N LEU A 131 14.97 10.36 -11.95
CA LEU A 131 16.35 10.00 -12.29
C LEU A 131 16.42 9.03 -13.48
N ASN A 132 15.52 8.04 -13.53
CA ASN A 132 15.44 7.13 -14.65
C ASN A 132 15.13 7.87 -15.96
N GLU A 133 14.16 8.80 -15.94
CA GLU A 133 13.81 9.59 -17.13
C GLU A 133 14.92 10.54 -17.58
N LEU A 134 15.75 11.03 -16.66
CA LEU A 134 16.93 11.84 -16.95
C LEU A 134 18.16 11.01 -17.39
N GLY A 135 18.04 9.69 -17.52
CA GLY A 135 19.14 8.81 -17.91
C GLY A 135 20.11 8.45 -16.75
N GLN A 136 19.85 8.91 -15.52
CA GLN A 136 20.63 8.58 -14.33
C GLN A 136 20.12 7.27 -13.70
N THR A 137 20.09 6.23 -14.54
CA THR A 137 19.34 5.00 -14.24
C THR A 137 19.90 4.16 -13.10
N ASP A 138 21.20 4.22 -12.85
CA ASP A 138 21.83 3.49 -11.75
C ASP A 138 21.46 4.09 -10.39
N GLN A 139 21.44 5.42 -10.28
CA GLN A 139 20.96 6.11 -9.09
C GLN A 139 19.46 5.83 -8.83
N ALA A 140 18.67 5.69 -9.88
CA ALA A 140 17.27 5.29 -9.75
C ALA A 140 17.14 3.89 -9.14
N VAL A 141 17.95 2.93 -9.58
CA VAL A 141 17.99 1.55 -9.04
C VAL A 141 18.37 1.54 -7.57
N GLU A 142 19.38 2.33 -7.17
CA GLU A 142 19.79 2.45 -5.77
C GLU A 142 18.62 2.89 -4.87
N LEU A 143 17.84 3.88 -5.31
CA LEU A 143 16.68 4.37 -4.55
C LEU A 143 15.57 3.31 -4.43
N VAL A 144 15.29 2.56 -5.50
CA VAL A 144 14.33 1.45 -5.45
C VAL A 144 14.80 0.38 -4.47
N ASN A 145 16.09 0.04 -4.51
CA ASN A 145 16.65 -0.99 -3.63
C ASN A 145 16.64 -0.59 -2.15
N ILE A 146 16.67 0.70 -1.81
CA ILE A 146 16.44 1.16 -0.43
C ILE A 146 15.02 0.76 0.05
N ILE A 147 14.01 0.93 -0.77
CA ILE A 147 12.62 0.55 -0.45
C ILE A 147 12.48 -0.98 -0.36
N ARG A 148 13.07 -1.71 -1.32
CA ARG A 148 13.07 -3.18 -1.33
C ARG A 148 13.75 -3.77 -0.10
N ASN A 149 14.89 -3.22 0.29
CA ASN A 149 15.62 -3.66 1.47
C ASN A 149 14.80 -3.53 2.77
N ARG A 150 14.00 -2.47 2.93
CA ARG A 150 13.09 -2.34 4.07
C ARG A 150 12.03 -3.46 4.10
N ALA A 151 11.60 -3.90 2.93
CA ALA A 151 10.65 -5.02 2.77
C ALA A 151 11.35 -6.40 2.79
N GLU A 152 12.65 -6.45 3.12
CA GLU A 152 13.49 -7.66 3.12
C GLU A 152 13.49 -8.40 1.76
N LEU A 153 13.35 -7.64 0.67
CA LEU A 153 13.42 -8.17 -0.70
C LEU A 153 14.82 -8.04 -1.27
N GLU A 154 15.18 -9.00 -2.12
CA GLU A 154 16.42 -8.93 -2.90
C GLU A 154 16.42 -7.68 -3.80
N PRO A 155 17.60 -7.11 -4.09
CA PRO A 155 17.71 -6.02 -5.05
C PRO A 155 17.11 -6.36 -6.41
N LEU A 156 16.79 -5.34 -7.20
CA LEU A 156 16.32 -5.53 -8.57
C LEU A 156 17.27 -6.43 -9.37
N THR A 157 16.71 -7.36 -10.11
CA THR A 157 17.44 -8.32 -10.93
C THR A 157 18.11 -7.68 -12.15
N ALA A 158 19.07 -8.36 -12.74
CA ALA A 158 19.69 -7.91 -14.01
C ALA A 158 18.67 -7.72 -15.15
N GLY A 159 17.61 -8.53 -15.19
CA GLY A 159 16.52 -8.37 -16.17
C GLY A 159 15.71 -7.11 -15.95
N GLU A 160 15.38 -6.77 -14.71
CA GLU A 160 14.64 -5.54 -14.34
C GLU A 160 15.49 -4.28 -14.55
N THR A 161 16.80 -4.41 -14.55
CA THR A 161 17.74 -3.28 -14.73
C THR A 161 18.40 -3.24 -16.12
N ALA A 162 17.99 -4.09 -17.07
CA ALA A 162 18.62 -4.23 -18.38
C ALA A 162 18.51 -2.99 -19.27
N SER A 163 17.49 -2.16 -19.10
CA SER A 163 17.25 -0.95 -19.88
C SER A 163 16.51 0.11 -19.07
N GLN A 164 16.49 1.36 -19.55
CA GLN A 164 15.67 2.42 -18.97
C GLN A 164 14.20 2.01 -18.90
N ASN A 165 13.69 1.33 -19.90
CA ASN A 165 12.27 0.91 -19.93
C ASN A 165 11.97 -0.18 -18.90
N THR A 166 12.85 -1.20 -18.74
CA THR A 166 12.65 -2.23 -17.71
C THR A 166 12.75 -1.64 -16.31
N LYS A 167 13.66 -0.68 -16.08
CA LYS A 167 13.75 0.07 -14.83
C LYS A 167 12.48 0.90 -14.56
N ARG A 168 11.89 1.53 -15.60
CA ARG A 168 10.61 2.26 -15.48
C ARG A 168 9.49 1.33 -15.00
N GLU A 169 9.39 0.12 -15.56
CA GLU A 169 8.40 -0.88 -15.13
C GLU A 169 8.67 -1.36 -13.71
N ALA A 170 9.93 -1.58 -13.34
CA ALA A 170 10.31 -1.96 -11.98
C ALA A 170 9.95 -0.88 -10.95
N ILE A 171 10.19 0.40 -11.25
CA ILE A 171 9.79 1.53 -10.39
C ILE A 171 8.27 1.56 -10.23
N LEU A 172 7.50 1.43 -11.31
CA LEU A 172 6.04 1.41 -11.26
C LEU A 172 5.50 0.24 -10.44
N LYS A 173 6.14 -0.94 -10.57
CA LYS A 173 5.83 -2.13 -9.77
C LYS A 173 6.11 -1.88 -8.28
N GLU A 174 7.27 -1.34 -7.96
CA GLU A 174 7.66 -1.05 -6.57
C GLU A 174 6.73 0.00 -5.93
N ARG A 175 6.38 1.07 -6.65
CA ARG A 175 5.38 2.06 -6.21
C ARG A 175 4.03 1.40 -5.91
N ARG A 176 3.60 0.47 -6.77
CA ARG A 176 2.34 -0.24 -6.58
C ARG A 176 2.30 -1.03 -5.28
N LEU A 177 3.38 -1.75 -4.94
CA LEU A 177 3.46 -2.57 -3.74
C LEU A 177 3.64 -1.71 -2.48
N GLU A 178 4.54 -0.74 -2.56
CA GLU A 178 4.86 0.15 -1.44
C GLU A 178 3.67 1.03 -1.01
N LEU A 179 2.98 1.61 -1.99
CA LEU A 179 1.92 2.60 -1.79
C LEU A 179 0.50 2.01 -1.99
N ALA A 180 0.38 0.67 -1.97
CA ALA A 180 -0.91 0.01 -2.08
C ALA A 180 -1.89 0.54 -1.03
N GLN A 181 -3.14 0.80 -1.43
CA GLN A 181 -4.20 1.35 -0.57
C GLN A 181 -3.98 2.80 -0.05
N GLU A 182 -3.00 3.54 -0.61
CA GLU A 182 -2.74 4.95 -0.26
C GLU A 182 -3.18 5.94 -1.36
N ALA A 183 -4.14 5.55 -2.19
CA ALA A 183 -4.74 6.36 -3.27
C ALA A 183 -3.74 6.88 -4.34
N LYS A 184 -2.54 6.26 -4.50
CA LYS A 184 -1.51 6.70 -5.46
C LYS A 184 -1.61 6.01 -6.82
N ARG A 185 -2.21 4.82 -6.87
CA ARG A 185 -2.14 3.96 -8.06
C ARG A 185 -2.74 4.59 -9.31
N TRP A 186 -3.85 5.33 -9.18
CA TRP A 186 -4.51 5.93 -10.33
C TRP A 186 -3.63 6.99 -11.00
N ASP A 187 -3.02 7.87 -10.21
CA ASP A 187 -2.11 8.90 -10.71
C ASP A 187 -0.87 8.30 -11.36
N ASP A 188 -0.33 7.22 -10.78
CA ASP A 188 0.77 6.47 -11.38
C ASP A 188 0.38 5.91 -12.75
N LEU A 189 -0.80 5.30 -12.88
CA LEU A 189 -1.28 4.75 -14.16
C LEU A 189 -1.48 5.83 -15.22
N ILE A 190 -2.04 6.99 -14.85
CA ILE A 190 -2.18 8.13 -15.76
C ILE A 190 -0.80 8.59 -16.24
N ARG A 191 0.14 8.81 -15.32
CA ARG A 191 1.48 9.31 -15.62
C ARG A 191 2.27 8.35 -16.53
N TYR A 192 2.03 7.05 -16.41
CA TYR A 192 2.65 6.00 -17.22
C TYR A 192 1.85 5.65 -18.49
N ASN A 193 0.76 6.39 -18.81
CA ASN A 193 -0.15 6.08 -19.93
C ASN A 193 -0.71 4.64 -19.88
N LYS A 194 -1.01 4.14 -18.68
CA LYS A 194 -1.57 2.80 -18.44
C LYS A 194 -2.98 2.82 -17.84
N ALA A 195 -3.56 3.99 -17.64
CA ALA A 195 -4.96 4.15 -17.31
C ALA A 195 -5.80 3.88 -18.58
N ILE A 196 -6.66 2.88 -18.54
CA ILE A 196 -7.57 2.49 -19.63
C ILE A 196 -9.00 2.82 -19.20
#